data_79c7c9fdb3f450ea8d568548b9f3daf4
#
_entry.id   79c7c9fdb3f450ea8d568548b9f3daf4
#
_cell.length_a   1.000
_cell.length_b   1.000
_cell.length_c   1.000
_cell.angle_alpha   90.00
_cell.angle_beta   90.00
_cell.angle_gamma   90.00
#
_symmetry.space_group_name_H-M   'P 1'
#
loop_
_entity.id
_entity.type
_entity.pdbx_description
1 polymer ?
#
loop_
_entity_poly.entity_id
_entity_poly.type
_entity_poly.pdbx_seq_one_letter_code
_entity_poly.pdbx_strand_id
1 'polypeptide(L)'
;PEDARWSTPFGVGRPGWHIECSAMSHRYLGDGFDIHGGGLDLRFPHHENEMAQTRAAGYPSAARWMHSAWVTAKGEKMSKSLGTGLSVPSVLAEHSAWVVRYALGSVQYRSMLEWSDQALVEAQAAYERIMNFIERAGVALGEQPERTEIAGVSADDLPADFVSAMNDDVNVSGATAAIFTAIRNGNTLLSKLDDRADGDAARARCAAPW
;
A
#
# COMPACT_ATOMS: atom_id res chain seq x y z
N PRO A 1 -20.44 -10.04 25.18
CA PRO A 1 -21.16 -11.26 25.41
C PRO A 1 -20.75 -11.84 26.77
N GLU A 2 -21.71 -12.35 27.53
CA GLU A 2 -21.44 -12.93 28.84
C GLU A 2 -20.59 -14.21 28.78
N ASP A 3 -20.44 -14.80 27.61
CA ASP A 3 -19.76 -16.08 27.37
C ASP A 3 -18.21 -15.97 27.28
N ALA A 4 -17.66 -14.78 27.26
CA ALA A 4 -16.21 -14.58 27.16
C ALA A 4 -15.57 -14.41 28.53
N ARG A 5 -15.73 -15.40 29.41
CA ARG A 5 -15.16 -15.41 30.76
C ARG A 5 -14.44 -16.73 31.04
N TRP A 6 -13.30 -16.64 31.68
CA TRP A 6 -12.46 -17.78 32.00
C TRP A 6 -12.10 -17.77 33.49
N SER A 7 -11.97 -18.96 34.08
CA SER A 7 -11.40 -19.13 35.42
C SER A 7 -9.91 -18.93 35.36
N THR A 8 -9.39 -18.05 36.18
CA THR A 8 -7.96 -17.79 36.33
C THR A 8 -7.54 -17.93 37.78
N PRO A 9 -6.21 -18.01 38.07
CA PRO A 9 -5.72 -17.98 39.47
C PRO A 9 -6.14 -16.71 40.24
N PHE A 10 -6.53 -15.67 39.52
CA PHE A 10 -6.94 -14.37 40.09
C PHE A 10 -8.46 -14.18 40.16
N GLY A 11 -9.23 -15.21 39.81
CA GLY A 11 -10.68 -15.17 39.72
C GLY A 11 -11.21 -15.34 38.30
N VAL A 12 -12.55 -15.30 38.18
CA VAL A 12 -13.22 -15.37 36.89
C VAL A 12 -13.12 -14.01 36.21
N GLY A 13 -12.59 -13.98 34.99
CA GLY A 13 -12.42 -12.76 34.26
C GLY A 13 -12.27 -12.95 32.74
N ARG A 14 -12.16 -11.84 32.06
CA ARG A 14 -11.85 -11.78 30.64
C ARG A 14 -10.49 -11.11 30.48
N PRO A 15 -9.60 -11.60 29.59
CA PRO A 15 -8.37 -10.90 29.28
C PRO A 15 -8.68 -9.54 28.66
N GLY A 16 -7.92 -8.54 29.03
CA GLY A 16 -7.96 -7.23 28.37
C GLY A 16 -7.38 -7.32 26.97
N TRP A 17 -7.82 -6.43 26.07
CA TRP A 17 -7.39 -6.40 24.68
C TRP A 17 -5.86 -6.38 24.52
N HIS A 18 -5.15 -5.62 25.34
CA HIS A 18 -3.70 -5.50 25.24
C HIS A 18 -2.97 -6.82 25.49
N ILE A 19 -3.39 -7.59 26.47
CA ILE A 19 -2.76 -8.89 26.80
C ILE A 19 -3.06 -9.94 25.73
N GLU A 20 -4.20 -9.85 25.05
CA GLU A 20 -4.53 -10.72 23.93
C GLU A 20 -3.50 -10.54 22.81
N CYS A 21 -3.18 -9.29 22.42
CA CYS A 21 -2.19 -8.99 21.41
C CYS A 21 -0.78 -9.36 21.85
N SER A 22 -0.37 -9.08 23.08
CA SER A 22 0.92 -9.49 23.64
C SER A 22 1.12 -11.01 23.55
N ALA A 23 0.12 -11.79 23.94
CA ALA A 23 0.15 -13.24 23.90
C ALA A 23 0.16 -13.80 22.48
N MET A 24 -0.65 -13.22 21.57
CA MET A 24 -0.71 -13.65 20.17
C MET A 24 0.57 -13.34 19.42
N SER A 25 1.15 -12.16 19.62
CA SER A 25 2.42 -11.76 18.99
C SER A 25 3.53 -12.74 19.38
N HIS A 26 3.68 -13.03 20.68
CA HIS A 26 4.65 -14.00 21.13
C HIS A 26 4.40 -15.41 20.55
N ARG A 27 3.14 -15.86 20.54
CA ARG A 27 2.77 -17.19 20.07
C ARG A 27 3.04 -17.41 18.58
N TYR A 28 2.76 -16.41 17.73
CA TYR A 28 2.78 -16.59 16.28
C TYR A 28 4.00 -15.99 15.59
N LEU A 29 4.66 -15.01 16.22
CA LEU A 29 5.82 -14.32 15.67
C LEU A 29 7.11 -14.62 16.43
N GLY A 30 7.02 -15.31 17.58
CA GLY A 30 8.16 -15.64 18.43
C GLY A 30 8.51 -14.54 19.42
N ASP A 31 9.72 -14.63 19.98
CA ASP A 31 10.16 -13.76 21.08
C ASP A 31 10.34 -12.30 20.68
N GLY A 32 10.60 -12.05 19.41
CA GLY A 32 10.71 -10.70 18.85
C GLY A 32 10.40 -10.68 17.35
N PHE A 33 9.98 -9.54 16.85
CA PHE A 33 9.63 -9.36 15.44
C PHE A 33 9.95 -7.93 14.98
N ASP A 34 9.96 -7.70 13.66
CA ASP A 34 10.51 -6.48 13.09
C ASP A 34 9.57 -5.29 13.24
N ILE A 35 8.30 -5.44 12.84
CA ILE A 35 7.37 -4.33 12.72
C ILE A 35 6.02 -4.66 13.37
N HIS A 36 5.56 -3.77 14.25
CA HIS A 36 4.19 -3.74 14.77
C HIS A 36 3.49 -2.46 14.29
N GLY A 37 2.37 -2.61 13.61
CA GLY A 37 1.63 -1.49 13.03
C GLY A 37 0.25 -1.33 13.63
N GLY A 38 -0.28 -0.10 13.53
CA GLY A 38 -1.65 0.21 13.93
C GLY A 38 -2.02 1.66 13.64
N GLY A 39 -3.25 2.04 13.95
CA GLY A 39 -3.67 3.43 13.91
C GLY A 39 -3.01 4.26 15.01
N LEU A 40 -2.90 5.55 14.79
CA LEU A 40 -2.31 6.50 15.75
C LEU A 40 -3.03 6.46 17.11
N ASP A 41 -4.31 6.13 17.13
CA ASP A 41 -5.14 5.96 18.33
C ASP A 41 -4.78 4.73 19.16
N LEU A 42 -4.09 3.74 18.58
CA LEU A 42 -3.59 2.58 19.30
C LEU A 42 -2.25 2.83 19.99
N ARG A 43 -1.53 3.89 19.65
CA ARG A 43 -0.23 4.21 20.26
C ARG A 43 -0.34 4.25 21.78
N PHE A 44 -1.41 4.89 22.28
CA PHE A 44 -1.73 4.91 23.70
C PHE A 44 -3.26 4.76 23.88
N PRO A 45 -3.71 3.90 24.84
CA PRO A 45 -2.89 3.11 25.77
C PRO A 45 -2.48 1.73 25.23
N HIS A 46 -2.97 1.29 24.05
CA HIS A 46 -2.94 -0.12 23.62
C HIS A 46 -1.49 -0.61 23.40
N HIS A 47 -0.73 -0.01 22.50
CA HIS A 47 0.64 -0.45 22.16
C HIS A 47 1.62 -0.24 23.31
N GLU A 48 1.47 0.83 24.09
CA GLU A 48 2.28 1.04 25.30
C GLU A 48 2.06 -0.08 26.32
N ASN A 49 0.81 -0.51 26.51
CA ASN A 49 0.49 -1.62 27.40
C ASN A 49 1.00 -2.97 26.86
N GLU A 50 0.87 -3.22 25.54
CA GLU A 50 1.44 -4.42 24.92
C GLU A 50 2.96 -4.50 25.13
N MET A 51 3.66 -3.40 24.91
CA MET A 51 5.11 -3.34 25.11
C MET A 51 5.47 -3.57 26.57
N ALA A 52 4.75 -2.96 27.50
CA ALA A 52 4.97 -3.14 28.93
C ALA A 52 4.72 -4.59 29.37
N GLN A 53 3.65 -5.22 28.91
CA GLN A 53 3.29 -6.61 29.21
C GLN A 53 4.31 -7.60 28.63
N THR A 54 4.71 -7.41 27.38
CA THR A 54 5.70 -8.25 26.69
C THR A 54 7.04 -8.20 27.42
N ARG A 55 7.51 -7.01 27.79
CA ARG A 55 8.75 -6.83 28.56
C ARG A 55 8.66 -7.38 29.98
N ALA A 56 7.51 -7.22 30.65
CA ALA A 56 7.29 -7.80 31.98
C ALA A 56 7.28 -9.34 31.96
N ALA A 57 6.87 -9.95 30.84
CA ALA A 57 6.97 -11.39 30.60
C ALA A 57 8.38 -11.87 30.25
N GLY A 58 9.36 -10.97 30.09
CA GLY A 58 10.75 -11.30 29.79
C GLY A 58 11.05 -11.41 28.29
N TYR A 59 10.15 -10.98 27.41
CA TYR A 59 10.34 -11.06 25.97
C TYR A 59 10.68 -9.69 25.37
N PRO A 60 11.48 -9.64 24.28
CA PRO A 60 11.64 -8.42 23.51
C PRO A 60 10.33 -8.08 22.81
N SER A 61 10.05 -6.78 22.68
CA SER A 61 8.92 -6.28 21.90
C SER A 61 9.32 -6.10 20.42
N ALA A 62 8.38 -5.64 19.58
CA ALA A 62 8.67 -5.26 18.21
C ALA A 62 9.84 -4.27 18.11
N ALA A 63 10.71 -4.45 17.12
CA ALA A 63 11.87 -3.59 16.88
C ALA A 63 11.45 -2.19 16.40
N ARG A 64 10.35 -2.10 15.66
CA ARG A 64 9.80 -0.86 15.12
C ARG A 64 8.28 -0.80 15.33
N TRP A 65 7.77 0.39 15.65
CA TRP A 65 6.35 0.66 15.80
C TRP A 65 5.91 1.66 14.74
N MET A 66 4.93 1.27 13.95
CA MET A 66 4.43 2.04 12.82
C MET A 66 2.99 2.49 13.08
N HIS A 67 2.75 3.80 13.13
CA HIS A 67 1.41 4.33 13.41
C HIS A 67 0.89 5.12 12.21
N SER A 68 -0.16 4.62 11.57
CA SER A 68 -0.84 5.33 10.50
C SER A 68 -1.77 6.41 11.05
N ALA A 69 -1.82 7.54 10.37
CA ALA A 69 -2.84 8.53 10.62
C ALA A 69 -4.23 8.02 10.21
N TRP A 70 -5.25 8.80 10.46
CA TRP A 70 -6.64 8.39 10.26
C TRP A 70 -7.09 8.60 8.82
N VAL A 71 -8.10 7.80 8.43
CA VAL A 71 -8.94 8.10 7.29
C VAL A 71 -10.05 9.03 7.78
N THR A 72 -10.16 10.18 7.12
CA THR A 72 -11.17 11.22 7.41
C THR A 72 -12.19 11.29 6.29
N ALA A 73 -13.39 11.76 6.60
CA ALA A 73 -14.40 12.10 5.62
C ALA A 73 -15.01 13.44 6.04
N LYS A 74 -15.00 14.40 5.14
CA LYS A 74 -15.43 15.80 5.40
C LYS A 74 -14.67 16.45 6.57
N GLY A 75 -13.38 16.14 6.68
CA GLY A 75 -12.51 16.64 7.73
C GLY A 75 -12.67 15.98 9.11
N GLU A 76 -13.56 15.00 9.25
CA GLU A 76 -13.79 14.29 10.51
C GLU A 76 -13.31 12.84 10.43
N LYS A 77 -12.86 12.29 11.55
CA LYS A 77 -12.47 10.87 11.64
C LYS A 77 -13.67 10.00 11.28
N MET A 78 -13.50 9.10 10.31
CA MET A 78 -14.53 8.12 9.97
C MET A 78 -14.78 7.16 11.14
N SER A 79 -16.04 7.01 11.54
CA SER A 79 -16.43 6.04 12.56
C SER A 79 -17.80 5.43 12.29
N LYS A 80 -18.00 4.19 12.75
CA LYS A 80 -19.30 3.52 12.65
C LYS A 80 -20.38 4.23 13.46
N SER A 81 -20.02 4.82 14.60
CA SER A 81 -20.94 5.54 15.47
C SER A 81 -21.47 6.84 14.89
N LEU A 82 -20.72 7.45 13.97
CA LEU A 82 -21.12 8.68 13.27
C LEU A 82 -21.84 8.40 11.94
N GLY A 83 -22.02 7.13 11.58
CA GLY A 83 -22.63 6.75 10.30
C GLY A 83 -21.79 7.11 9.07
N THR A 84 -20.56 7.58 9.26
CA THR A 84 -19.62 7.95 8.19
C THR A 84 -18.76 6.79 7.73
N GLY A 85 -18.89 5.62 8.39
CA GLY A 85 -18.14 4.42 8.04
C GLY A 85 -18.64 3.82 6.74
N LEU A 86 -17.84 3.92 5.68
CA LEU A 86 -18.07 3.18 4.45
C LEU A 86 -17.78 1.70 4.67
N SER A 87 -18.67 0.83 4.23
CA SER A 87 -18.38 -0.60 4.22
C SER A 87 -17.54 -0.95 3.00
N VAL A 88 -16.51 -1.77 3.17
CA VAL A 88 -15.70 -2.24 2.05
C VAL A 88 -16.56 -2.84 0.93
N PRO A 89 -17.56 -3.69 1.20
CA PRO A 89 -18.45 -4.21 0.16
C PRO A 89 -19.16 -3.14 -0.67
N SER A 90 -19.65 -2.06 -0.04
CA SER A 90 -20.32 -0.98 -0.80
C SER A 90 -19.37 -0.22 -1.72
N VAL A 91 -18.15 0.02 -1.29
CA VAL A 91 -17.13 0.68 -2.12
C VAL A 91 -16.71 -0.22 -3.30
N LEU A 92 -16.53 -1.53 -3.04
CA LEU A 92 -16.15 -2.49 -4.07
C LEU A 92 -17.28 -2.82 -5.07
N ALA A 93 -18.52 -2.46 -4.78
CA ALA A 93 -19.62 -2.55 -5.73
C ALA A 93 -19.51 -1.50 -6.86
N GLU A 94 -18.86 -0.37 -6.59
CA GLU A 94 -18.75 0.76 -7.52
C GLU A 94 -17.32 0.95 -8.08
N HIS A 95 -16.30 0.50 -7.34
CA HIS A 95 -14.90 0.69 -7.68
C HIS A 95 -14.11 -0.61 -7.65
N SER A 96 -13.13 -0.74 -8.54
CA SER A 96 -12.24 -1.89 -8.52
C SER A 96 -11.38 -1.93 -7.26
N ALA A 97 -11.07 -3.13 -6.76
CA ALA A 97 -10.22 -3.31 -5.59
C ALA A 97 -8.83 -2.67 -5.76
N TRP A 98 -8.30 -2.60 -6.97
CA TRP A 98 -7.01 -2.00 -7.28
C TRP A 98 -7.03 -0.49 -7.11
N VAL A 99 -8.11 0.16 -7.54
CA VAL A 99 -8.30 1.61 -7.36
C VAL A 99 -8.44 1.96 -5.90
N VAL A 100 -9.23 1.19 -5.15
CA VAL A 100 -9.37 1.38 -3.69
C VAL A 100 -8.03 1.20 -2.97
N ARG A 101 -7.25 0.16 -3.32
CA ARG A 101 -5.90 -0.02 -2.78
C ARG A 101 -4.96 1.13 -3.12
N TYR A 102 -5.03 1.62 -4.35
CA TYR A 102 -4.22 2.76 -4.78
C TYR A 102 -4.60 4.02 -3.99
N ALA A 103 -5.89 4.33 -3.86
CA ALA A 103 -6.38 5.48 -3.09
C ALA A 103 -5.89 5.44 -1.64
N LEU A 104 -6.00 4.28 -0.98
CA LEU A 104 -5.56 4.10 0.41
C LEU A 104 -4.04 4.12 0.57
N GLY A 105 -3.30 3.57 -0.41
CA GLY A 105 -1.85 3.38 -0.32
C GLY A 105 -1.00 4.51 -0.91
N SER A 106 -1.58 5.48 -1.61
CA SER A 106 -0.83 6.57 -2.26
C SER A 106 -0.47 7.73 -1.33
N VAL A 107 -1.06 7.78 -0.15
CA VAL A 107 -0.80 8.80 0.86
C VAL A 107 0.26 8.29 1.83
N GLN A 108 1.20 9.16 2.22
CA GLN A 108 2.18 8.84 3.25
C GLN A 108 1.45 8.47 4.56
N TYR A 109 1.79 7.34 5.16
CA TYR A 109 1.03 6.73 6.26
C TYR A 109 0.87 7.62 7.51
N ARG A 110 1.76 8.61 7.73
CA ARG A 110 1.66 9.59 8.82
C ARG A 110 0.71 10.74 8.51
N SER A 111 0.25 10.87 7.26
CA SER A 111 -0.67 11.92 6.83
C SER A 111 -2.11 11.40 6.87
N MET A 112 -3.03 12.27 7.26
CA MET A 112 -4.46 11.95 7.18
C MET A 112 -4.86 11.76 5.72
N LEU A 113 -5.68 10.75 5.47
CA LEU A 113 -6.26 10.47 4.17
C LEU A 113 -7.70 10.93 4.18
N GLU A 114 -8.01 11.95 3.37
CA GLU A 114 -9.41 12.36 3.17
C GLU A 114 -10.08 11.45 2.16
N TRP A 115 -11.07 10.71 2.62
CA TRP A 115 -11.87 9.84 1.77
C TRP A 115 -13.00 10.62 1.12
N SER A 116 -13.01 10.67 -0.20
CA SER A 116 -14.05 11.35 -0.98
C SER A 116 -14.21 10.68 -2.35
N ASP A 117 -15.35 10.92 -3.01
CA ASP A 117 -15.58 10.46 -4.38
C ASP A 117 -14.53 11.04 -5.34
N GLN A 118 -14.12 12.28 -5.11
CA GLN A 118 -13.07 12.93 -5.89
C GLN A 118 -11.72 12.21 -5.74
N ALA A 119 -11.36 11.77 -4.54
CA ALA A 119 -10.13 11.01 -4.31
C ALA A 119 -10.14 9.67 -5.05
N LEU A 120 -11.29 9.01 -5.14
CA LEU A 120 -11.44 7.78 -5.91
C LEU A 120 -11.36 8.02 -7.43
N VAL A 121 -11.92 9.10 -7.93
CA VAL A 121 -11.78 9.50 -9.35
C VAL A 121 -10.32 9.79 -9.70
N GLU A 122 -9.59 10.48 -8.84
CA GLU A 122 -8.16 10.75 -9.01
C GLU A 122 -7.32 9.48 -8.95
N ALA A 123 -7.65 8.58 -8.03
CA ALA A 123 -7.01 7.28 -7.91
C ALA A 123 -7.24 6.41 -9.15
N GLN A 124 -8.47 6.39 -9.68
CA GLN A 124 -8.82 5.70 -10.91
C GLN A 124 -7.97 6.20 -12.08
N ALA A 125 -7.94 7.52 -12.29
CA ALA A 125 -7.18 8.13 -13.38
C ALA A 125 -5.66 7.88 -13.25
N ALA A 126 -5.13 7.86 -12.03
CA ALA A 126 -3.74 7.55 -11.77
C ALA A 126 -3.42 6.07 -12.06
N TYR A 127 -4.26 5.17 -11.59
CA TYR A 127 -4.14 3.73 -11.83
C TYR A 127 -4.23 3.41 -13.33
N GLU A 128 -5.19 3.97 -14.04
CA GLU A 128 -5.34 3.79 -15.49
C GLU A 128 -4.11 4.26 -16.27
N ARG A 129 -3.50 5.39 -15.88
CA ARG A 129 -2.24 5.83 -16.52
C ARG A 129 -1.11 4.83 -16.35
N ILE A 130 -1.01 4.18 -15.20
CA ILE A 130 -0.02 3.14 -14.95
C ILE A 130 -0.31 1.94 -15.87
N MET A 131 -1.55 1.45 -15.86
CA MET A 131 -1.94 0.27 -16.63
C MET A 131 -1.80 0.48 -18.14
N ASN A 132 -2.23 1.64 -18.65
CA ASN A 132 -2.09 1.98 -20.05
C ASN A 132 -0.61 2.05 -20.50
N PHE A 133 0.28 2.54 -19.63
CA PHE A 133 1.70 2.52 -19.92
C PHE A 133 2.25 1.09 -19.98
N ILE A 134 1.89 0.24 -19.02
CA ILE A 134 2.34 -1.17 -18.98
C ILE A 134 1.86 -1.91 -20.23
N GLU A 135 0.59 -1.74 -20.62
CA GLU A 135 0.04 -2.35 -21.82
C GLU A 135 0.77 -1.90 -23.09
N ARG A 136 0.96 -0.59 -23.28
CA ARG A 136 1.69 -0.05 -24.45
C ARG A 136 3.13 -0.52 -24.47
N ALA A 137 3.81 -0.55 -23.35
CA ALA A 137 5.19 -1.03 -23.27
C ALA A 137 5.26 -2.53 -23.60
N GLY A 138 4.33 -3.33 -23.08
CA GLY A 138 4.24 -4.76 -23.39
C GLY A 138 4.03 -5.04 -24.88
N VAL A 139 3.15 -4.28 -25.53
CA VAL A 139 2.95 -4.38 -26.99
C VAL A 139 4.22 -4.00 -27.76
N ALA A 140 4.90 -2.93 -27.39
CA ALA A 140 6.10 -2.44 -28.08
C ALA A 140 7.31 -3.37 -27.90
N LEU A 141 7.40 -4.06 -26.75
CA LEU A 141 8.49 -5.01 -26.47
C LEU A 141 8.17 -6.44 -26.96
N GLY A 142 6.92 -6.71 -27.32
CA GLY A 142 6.46 -8.05 -27.71
C GLY A 142 6.39 -9.06 -26.56
N GLU A 143 6.66 -8.61 -25.35
CA GLU A 143 6.69 -9.44 -24.13
C GLU A 143 6.04 -8.70 -22.98
N GLN A 144 5.42 -9.46 -22.07
CA GLN A 144 5.08 -8.99 -20.73
C GLN A 144 5.80 -9.88 -19.71
N PRO A 145 6.50 -9.28 -18.73
CA PRO A 145 7.23 -10.06 -17.76
C PRO A 145 6.27 -10.95 -16.95
N GLU A 146 6.64 -12.21 -16.76
CA GLU A 146 5.88 -13.13 -15.94
C GLU A 146 5.99 -12.72 -14.45
N ARG A 147 4.98 -13.14 -13.66
CA ARG A 147 4.94 -12.84 -12.21
C ARG A 147 6.16 -13.36 -11.45
N THR A 148 6.75 -14.47 -11.90
CA THR A 148 7.96 -15.05 -11.33
C THR A 148 9.19 -14.19 -11.60
N GLU A 149 9.28 -13.56 -12.76
CA GLU A 149 10.35 -12.63 -13.12
C GLU A 149 10.25 -11.35 -12.29
N ILE A 150 9.01 -10.82 -12.11
CA ILE A 150 8.76 -9.66 -11.23
C ILE A 150 9.15 -9.97 -9.78
N ALA A 151 8.91 -11.17 -9.29
CA ALA A 151 9.29 -11.57 -7.93
C ALA A 151 10.82 -11.69 -7.73
N GLY A 152 11.58 -11.80 -8.83
CA GLY A 152 13.05 -11.85 -8.82
C GLY A 152 13.73 -10.49 -8.87
N VAL A 153 12.98 -9.38 -9.07
CA VAL A 153 13.52 -8.02 -9.12
C VAL A 153 14.04 -7.61 -7.74
N SER A 154 15.30 -7.22 -7.67
CA SER A 154 15.92 -6.71 -6.45
C SER A 154 15.74 -5.19 -6.30
N ALA A 155 16.03 -4.66 -5.11
CA ALA A 155 16.02 -3.21 -4.90
C ALA A 155 17.03 -2.48 -5.79
N ASP A 156 18.13 -3.14 -6.16
CA ASP A 156 19.18 -2.57 -7.01
C ASP A 156 18.74 -2.41 -8.48
N ASP A 157 17.69 -3.15 -8.88
CA ASP A 157 17.12 -3.07 -10.24
C ASP A 157 16.06 -1.96 -10.35
N LEU A 158 15.64 -1.39 -9.24
CA LEU A 158 14.61 -0.34 -9.18
C LEU A 158 15.22 1.05 -9.38
N PRO A 159 14.44 2.03 -9.91
CA PRO A 159 14.90 3.41 -10.00
C PRO A 159 15.37 3.95 -8.64
N ALA A 160 16.56 4.56 -8.62
CA ALA A 160 17.19 5.05 -7.40
C ALA A 160 16.28 6.01 -6.59
N ASP A 161 15.53 6.88 -7.30
CA ASP A 161 14.59 7.81 -6.66
C ASP A 161 13.44 7.07 -5.98
N PHE A 162 12.97 5.94 -6.55
CA PHE A 162 11.95 5.10 -5.93
C PHE A 162 12.49 4.46 -4.65
N VAL A 163 13.68 3.84 -4.73
CA VAL A 163 14.33 3.19 -3.58
C VAL A 163 14.62 4.21 -2.47
N SER A 164 15.13 5.39 -2.83
CA SER A 164 15.40 6.47 -1.89
C SER A 164 14.13 6.91 -1.16
N ALA A 165 13.02 7.09 -1.88
CA ALA A 165 11.74 7.46 -1.28
C ALA A 165 11.20 6.36 -0.36
N MET A 166 11.28 5.08 -0.75
CA MET A 166 10.85 3.97 0.10
C MET A 166 11.70 3.79 1.35
N ASN A 167 12.99 4.11 1.28
CA ASN A 167 13.90 4.07 2.42
C ASN A 167 13.76 5.31 3.35
N ASP A 168 13.11 6.37 2.88
CA ASP A 168 12.78 7.55 3.67
C ASP A 168 11.40 7.40 4.33
N ASP A 169 11.36 6.62 5.39
CA ASP A 169 10.15 6.37 6.21
C ASP A 169 8.92 5.93 5.38
N VAL A 170 9.15 5.06 4.38
CA VAL A 170 8.09 4.58 3.48
C VAL A 170 7.34 5.74 2.81
N ASN A 171 8.08 6.68 2.23
CA ASN A 171 7.53 7.83 1.52
C ASN A 171 6.89 7.41 0.19
N VAL A 172 5.69 6.84 0.28
CA VAL A 172 4.94 6.34 -0.88
C VAL A 172 4.61 7.46 -1.87
N SER A 173 4.37 8.67 -1.40
CA SER A 173 4.12 9.82 -2.30
C SER A 173 5.35 10.13 -3.17
N GLY A 174 6.55 10.11 -2.60
CA GLY A 174 7.81 10.24 -3.35
C GLY A 174 8.04 9.08 -4.31
N ALA A 175 7.80 7.84 -3.85
CA ALA A 175 7.91 6.65 -4.69
C ALA A 175 6.92 6.69 -5.87
N THR A 176 5.70 7.13 -5.64
CA THR A 176 4.69 7.32 -6.70
C THR A 176 5.13 8.39 -7.71
N ALA A 177 5.72 9.49 -7.25
CA ALA A 177 6.28 10.51 -8.14
C ALA A 177 7.41 9.95 -9.03
N ALA A 178 8.27 9.08 -8.49
CA ALA A 178 9.30 8.38 -9.26
C ALA A 178 8.68 7.46 -10.33
N ILE A 179 7.63 6.70 -10.00
CA ILE A 179 6.88 5.88 -10.95
C ILE A 179 6.34 6.72 -12.11
N PHE A 180 5.66 7.84 -11.82
CA PHE A 180 5.13 8.71 -12.88
C PHE A 180 6.21 9.41 -13.69
N THR A 181 7.39 9.62 -13.11
CA THR A 181 8.55 10.10 -13.86
C THR A 181 9.06 9.04 -14.83
N ALA A 182 9.18 7.79 -14.38
CA ALA A 182 9.55 6.66 -15.24
C ALA A 182 8.53 6.46 -16.39
N ILE A 183 7.23 6.55 -16.09
CA ILE A 183 6.17 6.48 -17.11
C ILE A 183 6.29 7.59 -18.15
N ARG A 184 6.54 8.84 -17.74
CA ARG A 184 6.75 9.95 -18.70
C ARG A 184 7.95 9.69 -19.61
N ASN A 185 9.06 9.25 -19.04
CA ASN A 185 10.27 8.94 -19.79
C ASN A 185 10.04 7.76 -20.75
N GLY A 186 9.37 6.71 -20.27
CA GLY A 186 9.01 5.55 -21.06
C GLY A 186 8.06 5.89 -22.22
N ASN A 187 7.05 6.72 -21.99
CA ASN A 187 6.16 7.19 -23.06
C ASN A 187 6.92 7.98 -24.15
N THR A 188 7.92 8.79 -23.74
CA THR A 188 8.77 9.51 -24.70
C THR A 188 9.61 8.54 -25.55
N LEU A 189 10.09 7.43 -24.96
CA LEU A 189 10.81 6.41 -25.70
C LEU A 189 9.89 5.64 -26.65
N LEU A 190 8.71 5.25 -26.21
CA LEU A 190 7.71 4.56 -27.02
C LEU A 190 7.32 5.41 -28.25
N SER A 191 7.07 6.71 -28.08
CA SER A 191 6.76 7.60 -29.20
C SER A 191 7.88 7.66 -30.24
N LYS A 192 9.15 7.62 -29.81
CA LYS A 192 10.29 7.59 -30.75
C LYS A 192 10.41 6.26 -31.50
N LEU A 193 9.93 5.14 -30.90
CA LEU A 193 9.87 3.86 -31.58
C LEU A 193 8.76 3.86 -32.63
N ASP A 194 7.58 4.39 -32.28
CA ASP A 194 6.45 4.55 -33.19
C ASP A 194 6.85 5.40 -34.41
N ASP A 195 7.49 6.55 -34.19
CA ASP A 195 7.98 7.43 -35.28
C ASP A 195 9.00 6.75 -36.23
N ARG A 196 9.89 5.88 -35.69
CA ARG A 196 10.82 5.09 -36.45
C ARG A 196 10.14 4.00 -37.28
N ALA A 197 9.21 3.27 -36.67
CA ALA A 197 8.45 2.23 -37.34
C ALA A 197 7.62 2.80 -38.50
N ASP A 198 7.00 3.96 -38.30
CA ASP A 198 6.30 4.69 -39.38
C ASP A 198 7.24 5.19 -40.47
N GLY A 199 8.42 5.68 -40.08
CA GLY A 199 9.45 6.10 -41.01
C GLY A 199 10.01 4.94 -41.86
N ASP A 200 10.25 3.78 -41.27
CA ASP A 200 10.70 2.59 -41.94
C ASP A 200 9.61 1.97 -42.81
N ALA A 201 8.37 1.97 -42.38
CA ALA A 201 7.22 1.55 -43.20
C ALA A 201 6.94 2.49 -44.37
N ALA A 202 7.19 3.81 -44.21
CA ALA A 202 7.08 4.79 -45.26
C ALA A 202 8.23 4.60 -46.30
N ARG A 203 9.47 4.37 -45.84
CA ARG A 203 10.62 4.07 -46.72
C ARG A 203 10.43 2.77 -47.46
N ALA A 204 9.90 1.71 -46.81
CA ALA A 204 9.61 0.44 -47.48
C ALA A 204 8.54 0.61 -48.57
N ARG A 205 7.54 1.46 -48.39
CA ARG A 205 6.53 1.80 -49.41
C ARG A 205 7.12 2.60 -50.59
N CYS A 206 8.06 3.49 -50.31
CA CYS A 206 8.75 4.24 -51.37
C CYS A 206 9.79 3.41 -52.12
N ALA A 207 10.32 2.34 -51.52
CA ALA A 207 11.30 1.45 -52.13
C ALA A 207 10.66 0.27 -52.88
N ALA A 208 9.34 0.10 -52.85
CA ALA A 208 8.65 -0.91 -53.63
C ALA A 208 8.74 -0.53 -55.14
N PRO A 209 9.26 -1.41 -56.01
CA PRO A 209 9.29 -1.12 -57.43
C PRO A 209 7.89 -1.09 -58.01
N TRP A 210 7.63 -0.13 -58.86
CA TRP A 210 6.40 0.04 -59.63
C TRP A 210 6.10 -1.17 -60.51
#